data_6325b3591911a35ba55e8fdd097a1de6
#
_entry.id   6325b3591911a35ba55e8fdd097a1de6
#
_cell.length_a   1.000
_cell.length_b   1.000
_cell.length_c   1.000
_cell.angle_alpha   90.00
_cell.angle_beta   90.00
_cell.angle_gamma   90.00
#
_symmetry.space_group_name_H-M   'P 1'
#
loop_
_entity.id
_entity.type
_entity.pdbx_description
1 polymer ?
#
loop_
_entity_poly.entity_id
_entity_poly.type
_entity_poly.pdbx_seq_one_letter_code
_entity_poly.pdbx_strand_id
1 'polypeptide(L)'
;VRRAAIQDEDRTFGYPSIVNLVKIAKGDKFMQASLASLFTAKYGSIVVMEEMTYAEALALYGLRQNVFTDPQKPMKVEPGIYPINGADENSLVLTTVDFALTYFVVSGELERSGVPCNLTISDAGGLSVLTSWAAGKFSGSTIASFIQEQVEPKVKCRKLVIPGKVAVLKGDIEAKLPGWE
;
A
#
# COMPACT_ATOMS: atom_id res chain seq x y z
N VAL A 1 -26.08 -5.54 10.04
CA VAL A 1 -25.58 -4.79 11.19
C VAL A 1 -24.44 -3.87 10.74
N ARG A 2 -23.31 -4.41 10.25
CA ARG A 2 -22.14 -3.59 9.90
C ARG A 2 -22.41 -2.58 8.78
N ARG A 3 -23.10 -2.98 7.70
CA ARG A 3 -23.43 -2.06 6.60
C ARG A 3 -24.28 -0.87 7.07
N ALA A 4 -25.26 -1.14 7.92
CA ALA A 4 -26.10 -0.10 8.49
C ALA A 4 -25.29 0.84 9.39
N ALA A 5 -24.37 0.31 10.19
CA ALA A 5 -23.54 1.08 11.08
C ALA A 5 -22.44 1.91 10.36
N ILE A 6 -21.97 1.46 9.19
CA ILE A 6 -21.06 2.24 8.34
C ILE A 6 -21.80 3.42 7.66
N GLN A 7 -23.09 3.26 7.40
CA GLN A 7 -23.94 4.33 6.86
C GLN A 7 -24.36 5.36 7.91
N ASP A 8 -24.20 5.05 9.19
CA ASP A 8 -24.40 5.96 10.31
C ASP A 8 -23.05 6.68 10.53
N GLU A 9 -22.98 7.97 10.19
CA GLU A 9 -21.75 8.78 10.19
C GLU A 9 -21.04 8.82 11.55
N ASP A 10 -21.76 8.57 12.63
CA ASP A 10 -21.21 8.53 13.98
C ASP A 10 -20.44 7.24 14.32
N ARG A 11 -20.45 6.22 13.43
CA ARG A 11 -19.90 4.88 13.75
C ARG A 11 -19.17 4.23 12.60
N THR A 12 -17.98 4.69 12.30
CA THR A 12 -17.13 4.24 11.18
C THR A 12 -16.82 2.74 11.16
N PHE A 13 -16.75 2.07 12.33
CA PHE A 13 -16.44 0.64 12.42
C PHE A 13 -17.66 -0.27 12.68
N GLY A 14 -18.79 0.32 12.91
CA GLY A 14 -20.01 -0.40 13.26
C GLY A 14 -20.02 -0.93 14.70
N TYR A 15 -21.11 -1.58 15.06
CA TYR A 15 -21.23 -2.23 16.35
C TYR A 15 -20.43 -3.53 16.38
N PRO A 16 -19.74 -3.84 17.48
CA PRO A 16 -19.09 -5.13 17.63
C PRO A 16 -20.13 -6.25 17.54
N SER A 17 -19.80 -7.30 16.79
CA SER A 17 -20.64 -8.48 16.64
C SER A 17 -19.96 -9.69 17.27
N ILE A 18 -20.71 -10.47 18.03
CA ILE A 18 -20.24 -11.72 18.64
C ILE A 18 -20.94 -12.88 17.92
N VAL A 19 -20.15 -13.77 17.34
CA VAL A 19 -20.64 -14.96 16.65
C VAL A 19 -20.25 -16.20 17.48
N ASN A 20 -21.21 -16.86 18.07
CA ASN A 20 -20.99 -18.07 18.87
C ASN A 20 -21.19 -19.32 18.01
N LEU A 21 -20.12 -20.04 17.73
CA LEU A 21 -20.13 -21.26 16.90
C LEU A 21 -20.26 -22.55 17.70
N VAL A 22 -20.09 -22.52 19.01
CA VAL A 22 -20.08 -23.72 19.86
C VAL A 22 -21.33 -24.61 19.66
N LYS A 23 -22.50 -24.00 19.64
CA LYS A 23 -23.76 -24.72 19.44
C LYS A 23 -24.02 -25.13 17.99
N ILE A 24 -23.42 -24.44 17.03
CA ILE A 24 -23.63 -24.66 15.60
C ILE A 24 -22.71 -25.76 15.09
N ALA A 25 -21.43 -25.69 15.42
CA ALA A 25 -20.41 -26.65 14.98
C ALA A 25 -20.51 -28.00 15.76
N LYS A 26 -20.99 -27.99 16.98
CA LYS A 26 -21.22 -29.20 17.80
C LYS A 26 -20.02 -30.14 17.86
N GLY A 27 -18.80 -29.58 18.02
CA GLY A 27 -17.55 -30.33 18.05
C GLY A 27 -16.96 -30.67 16.69
N ASP A 28 -17.63 -30.40 15.57
CA ASP A 28 -17.07 -30.55 14.22
C ASP A 28 -16.07 -29.44 13.95
N LYS A 29 -14.77 -29.78 13.99
CA LYS A 29 -13.67 -28.85 13.82
C LYS A 29 -13.59 -28.25 12.42
N PHE A 30 -13.94 -29.03 11.39
CA PHE A 30 -13.98 -28.53 10.01
C PHE A 30 -15.10 -27.49 9.81
N MET A 31 -16.29 -27.79 10.31
CA MET A 31 -17.41 -26.84 10.28
C MET A 31 -17.08 -25.59 11.10
N GLN A 32 -16.48 -25.76 12.28
CA GLN A 32 -16.05 -24.65 13.12
C GLN A 32 -15.08 -23.72 12.40
N ALA A 33 -14.02 -24.28 11.80
CA ALA A 33 -13.04 -23.51 11.05
C ALA A 33 -13.65 -22.80 9.83
N SER A 34 -14.53 -23.49 9.09
CA SER A 34 -15.21 -22.95 7.92
C SER A 34 -16.10 -21.76 8.25
N LEU A 35 -16.93 -21.92 9.29
CA LEU A 35 -17.81 -20.84 9.76
C LEU A 35 -17.02 -19.68 10.38
N ALA A 36 -15.99 -19.99 11.18
CA ALA A 36 -15.11 -18.96 11.74
C ALA A 36 -14.43 -18.12 10.62
N SER A 37 -13.95 -18.80 9.58
CA SER A 37 -13.38 -18.15 8.39
C SER A 37 -14.40 -17.26 7.68
N LEU A 38 -15.61 -17.76 7.45
CA LEU A 38 -16.69 -17.02 6.82
C LEU A 38 -17.04 -15.75 7.61
N PHE A 39 -17.22 -15.86 8.92
CA PHE A 39 -17.60 -14.72 9.74
C PHE A 39 -16.45 -13.72 9.92
N THR A 40 -15.21 -14.21 9.99
CA THR A 40 -14.02 -13.33 9.98
C THR A 40 -13.97 -12.53 8.67
N ALA A 41 -14.13 -13.16 7.52
CA ALA A 41 -14.18 -12.48 6.23
C ALA A 41 -15.38 -11.52 6.08
N LYS A 42 -16.46 -11.77 6.80
CA LYS A 42 -17.65 -10.89 6.87
C LYS A 42 -17.60 -9.89 8.03
N TYR A 43 -16.40 -9.66 8.57
CA TYR A 43 -16.15 -8.67 9.63
C TYR A 43 -16.83 -9.00 10.97
N GLY A 44 -16.97 -10.26 11.33
CA GLY A 44 -17.29 -10.66 12.70
C GLY A 44 -16.21 -10.12 13.65
N SER A 45 -16.62 -9.41 14.70
CA SER A 45 -15.68 -8.78 15.63
C SER A 45 -15.07 -9.80 16.58
N ILE A 46 -15.89 -10.71 17.09
CA ILE A 46 -15.52 -11.78 18.01
C ILE A 46 -16.16 -13.07 17.51
N VAL A 47 -15.36 -14.10 17.35
CA VAL A 47 -15.83 -15.45 17.02
C VAL A 47 -15.54 -16.37 18.22
N VAL A 48 -16.59 -16.91 18.82
CA VAL A 48 -16.50 -17.83 19.96
C VAL A 48 -16.48 -19.26 19.44
N MET A 49 -15.42 -19.99 19.77
CA MET A 49 -15.18 -21.37 19.37
C MET A 49 -15.06 -22.25 20.62
N GLU A 50 -15.32 -23.55 20.49
CA GLU A 50 -15.25 -24.48 21.63
C GLU A 50 -13.80 -24.67 22.07
N GLU A 51 -12.95 -25.11 21.18
CA GLU A 51 -11.52 -25.26 21.37
C GLU A 51 -10.87 -25.02 20.03
N MET A 52 -9.78 -24.28 20.00
CA MET A 52 -9.07 -23.99 18.74
C MET A 52 -7.84 -24.88 18.62
N THR A 53 -7.84 -25.72 17.59
CA THR A 53 -6.65 -26.51 17.22
C THR A 53 -5.61 -25.63 16.53
N TYR A 54 -4.36 -26.12 16.48
CA TYR A 54 -3.30 -25.42 15.75
C TYR A 54 -3.63 -25.20 14.27
N ALA A 55 -4.24 -26.20 13.62
CA ALA A 55 -4.64 -26.10 12.21
C ALA A 55 -5.70 -25.02 11.97
N GLU A 56 -6.71 -24.94 12.87
CA GLU A 56 -7.73 -23.88 12.84
C GLU A 56 -7.10 -22.50 13.06
N ALA A 57 -6.20 -22.40 14.03
CA ALA A 57 -5.48 -21.14 14.31
C ALA A 57 -4.68 -20.68 13.09
N LEU A 58 -3.92 -21.57 12.45
CA LEU A 58 -3.13 -21.27 11.27
C LEU A 58 -4.01 -20.78 10.11
N ALA A 59 -5.13 -21.46 9.85
CA ALA A 59 -6.08 -21.07 8.80
C ALA A 59 -6.70 -19.69 9.07
N LEU A 60 -7.13 -19.43 10.31
CA LEU A 60 -7.77 -18.18 10.68
C LEU A 60 -6.79 -17.00 10.70
N TYR A 61 -5.56 -17.18 11.17
CA TYR A 61 -4.53 -16.15 11.12
C TYR A 61 -4.10 -15.84 9.69
N GLY A 62 -3.94 -16.87 8.85
CA GLY A 62 -3.65 -16.68 7.42
C GLY A 62 -4.76 -15.91 6.72
N LEU A 63 -6.02 -16.28 6.95
CA LEU A 63 -7.16 -15.54 6.40
C LEU A 63 -7.21 -14.09 6.89
N ARG A 64 -7.06 -13.88 8.20
CA ARG A 64 -7.05 -12.53 8.79
C ARG A 64 -5.95 -11.67 8.18
N GLN A 65 -4.76 -12.19 8.02
CA GLN A 65 -3.65 -11.48 7.41
C GLN A 65 -3.98 -11.07 5.98
N ASN A 66 -4.55 -11.95 5.17
CA ASN A 66 -4.88 -11.64 3.78
C ASN A 66 -6.05 -10.67 3.64
N VAL A 67 -7.07 -10.75 4.52
CA VAL A 67 -8.25 -9.87 4.44
C VAL A 67 -7.99 -8.48 5.00
N PHE A 68 -7.17 -8.35 6.05
CA PHE A 68 -7.01 -7.10 6.78
C PHE A 68 -5.68 -6.38 6.55
N THR A 69 -4.76 -6.93 5.74
CA THR A 69 -3.54 -6.24 5.33
C THR A 69 -3.66 -5.51 3.99
N ASP A 70 -4.73 -5.77 3.23
CA ASP A 70 -5.08 -4.99 2.03
C ASP A 70 -6.33 -4.15 2.32
N PRO A 71 -6.20 -3.02 3.00
CA PRO A 71 -7.33 -2.17 3.32
C PRO A 71 -7.91 -1.56 2.04
N GLN A 72 -9.23 -1.36 2.00
CA GLN A 72 -9.91 -0.69 0.89
C GLN A 72 -9.41 0.74 0.64
N LYS A 73 -8.77 1.34 1.66
CA LYS A 73 -7.98 2.56 1.54
C LYS A 73 -6.54 2.20 1.86
N PRO A 74 -5.68 2.00 0.86
CA PRO A 74 -4.28 1.73 1.08
C PRO A 74 -3.63 2.83 1.91
N MET A 75 -2.70 2.45 2.80
CA MET A 75 -1.91 3.46 3.49
C MET A 75 -1.04 4.19 2.48
N LYS A 76 -1.11 5.49 2.52
CA LYS A 76 -0.37 6.39 1.65
C LYS A 76 0.71 7.12 2.43
N VAL A 77 1.76 7.49 1.70
CA VAL A 77 2.71 8.53 2.08
C VAL A 77 2.34 9.79 1.32
N GLU A 78 2.48 10.94 1.93
CA GLU A 78 2.20 12.21 1.27
C GLU A 78 3.12 12.39 0.05
N PRO A 79 2.59 12.78 -1.12
CA PRO A 79 3.41 13.11 -2.28
C PRO A 79 4.39 14.24 -1.97
N GLY A 80 5.62 14.12 -2.46
CA GLY A 80 6.64 15.13 -2.19
C GLY A 80 8.06 14.66 -2.42
N ILE A 81 9.02 15.42 -1.90
CA ILE A 81 10.47 15.14 -1.98
C ILE A 81 10.97 14.79 -0.59
N TYR A 82 11.60 13.63 -0.47
CA TYR A 82 12.17 13.09 0.76
C TYR A 82 13.70 12.97 0.61
N PRO A 83 14.47 13.93 1.15
CA PRO A 83 15.93 13.85 1.12
C PRO A 83 16.43 12.70 1.98
N ILE A 84 17.30 11.85 1.43
CA ILE A 84 17.87 10.69 2.12
C ILE A 84 19.39 10.84 2.15
N ASN A 85 20.03 10.39 3.24
CA ASN A 85 21.49 10.43 3.47
C ASN A 85 22.09 11.83 3.31
N GLY A 86 21.37 12.87 3.76
CA GLY A 86 21.86 14.26 3.67
C GLY A 86 21.85 14.82 2.26
N ALA A 87 20.92 14.38 1.41
CA ALA A 87 20.78 14.87 0.05
C ALA A 87 20.55 16.39 -0.01
N ASP A 88 21.13 16.99 -1.03
CA ASP A 88 20.99 18.40 -1.40
C ASP A 88 20.31 18.57 -2.77
N GLU A 89 20.28 19.80 -3.28
CA GLU A 89 19.70 20.13 -4.57
C GLU A 89 20.42 19.50 -5.79
N ASN A 90 21.66 19.05 -5.62
CA ASN A 90 22.47 18.45 -6.68
C ASN A 90 22.45 16.92 -6.64
N SER A 91 21.85 16.35 -5.60
CA SER A 91 21.80 14.91 -5.39
C SER A 91 20.83 14.24 -6.37
N LEU A 92 21.09 12.97 -6.67
CA LEU A 92 20.31 12.14 -7.60
C LEU A 92 18.82 12.13 -7.23
N VAL A 93 17.97 12.20 -8.24
CA VAL A 93 16.49 12.13 -8.06
C VAL A 93 16.00 10.74 -8.39
N LEU A 94 15.24 10.16 -7.48
CA LEU A 94 14.53 8.89 -7.71
C LEU A 94 13.04 9.13 -7.58
N THR A 95 12.21 8.44 -8.37
CA THR A 95 10.76 8.56 -8.25
C THR A 95 10.10 7.21 -7.96
N THR A 96 9.07 7.22 -7.15
CA THR A 96 8.19 6.08 -6.90
C THR A 96 6.78 6.56 -6.54
N VAL A 97 5.92 5.64 -6.13
CA VAL A 97 4.51 5.88 -5.82
C VAL A 97 4.26 6.06 -4.33
N ASP A 98 3.12 6.64 -3.97
CA ASP A 98 2.68 6.95 -2.61
C ASP A 98 2.20 5.74 -1.78
N PHE A 99 2.33 4.52 -2.29
CA PHE A 99 2.01 3.32 -1.53
C PHE A 99 3.01 3.14 -0.38
N ALA A 100 2.52 3.13 0.86
CA ALA A 100 3.36 3.14 2.06
C ALA A 100 4.40 2.00 2.10
N LEU A 101 4.00 0.78 1.74
CA LEU A 101 4.92 -0.36 1.70
C LEU A 101 6.07 -0.14 0.70
N THR A 102 5.78 0.41 -0.49
CA THR A 102 6.81 0.74 -1.47
C THR A 102 7.77 1.79 -0.93
N TYR A 103 7.23 2.84 -0.31
CA TYR A 103 8.04 3.90 0.30
C TYR A 103 9.00 3.34 1.35
N PHE A 104 8.50 2.58 2.33
CA PHE A 104 9.33 2.07 3.42
C PHE A 104 10.40 1.09 2.93
N VAL A 105 10.09 0.25 1.94
CA VAL A 105 11.08 -0.65 1.36
C VAL A 105 12.16 0.13 0.62
N VAL A 106 11.77 1.07 -0.25
CA VAL A 106 12.71 1.84 -1.07
C VAL A 106 13.54 2.78 -0.20
N SER A 107 12.92 3.54 0.71
CA SER A 107 13.66 4.44 1.60
C SER A 107 14.66 3.70 2.48
N GLY A 108 14.27 2.55 3.04
CA GLY A 108 15.17 1.73 3.85
C GLY A 108 16.37 1.17 3.07
N GLU A 109 16.20 0.80 1.80
CA GLU A 109 17.33 0.41 0.95
C GLU A 109 18.23 1.59 0.60
N LEU A 110 17.65 2.75 0.30
CA LEU A 110 18.40 3.95 0.02
C LEU A 110 19.21 4.42 1.24
N GLU A 111 18.60 4.41 2.44
CA GLU A 111 19.30 4.72 3.69
C GLU A 111 20.50 3.80 3.92
N ARG A 112 20.32 2.49 3.71
CA ARG A 112 21.40 1.49 3.83
C ARG A 112 22.52 1.67 2.80
N SER A 113 22.19 2.17 1.62
CA SER A 113 23.20 2.42 0.58
C SER A 113 24.19 3.54 0.94
N GLY A 114 23.80 4.44 1.84
CA GLY A 114 24.59 5.63 2.19
C GLY A 114 24.69 6.67 1.06
N VAL A 115 24.04 6.47 -0.08
CA VAL A 115 24.10 7.41 -1.23
C VAL A 115 23.13 8.57 -1.01
N PRO A 116 23.59 9.84 -1.05
CA PRO A 116 22.70 10.99 -1.00
C PRO A 116 21.76 11.03 -2.21
N CYS A 117 20.45 11.04 -1.96
CA CYS A 117 19.46 11.07 -3.04
C CYS A 117 18.13 11.69 -2.58
N ASN A 118 17.42 12.31 -3.51
CA ASN A 118 16.09 12.86 -3.33
C ASN A 118 15.06 11.85 -3.81
N LEU A 119 14.44 11.13 -2.88
CA LEU A 119 13.33 10.22 -3.20
C LEU A 119 12.05 11.04 -3.38
N THR A 120 11.49 10.99 -4.57
CA THR A 120 10.26 11.71 -4.90
C THR A 120 9.08 10.74 -4.95
N ILE A 121 7.98 11.13 -4.34
CA ILE A 121 6.76 10.34 -4.19
C ILE A 121 5.64 10.98 -4.98
N SER A 122 5.17 10.28 -6.02
CA SER A 122 4.04 10.72 -6.86
C SER A 122 2.72 10.18 -6.30
N ASP A 123 1.63 10.97 -6.40
CA ASP A 123 0.29 10.49 -6.06
C ASP A 123 -0.17 9.43 -7.08
N ALA A 124 -0.29 8.22 -6.62
CA ALA A 124 -0.80 7.08 -7.38
C ALA A 124 -2.07 6.46 -6.76
N GLY A 125 -2.66 7.16 -5.78
CA GLY A 125 -3.84 6.68 -5.06
C GLY A 125 -3.54 5.57 -4.06
N GLY A 126 -2.30 5.47 -3.57
CA GLY A 126 -1.86 4.41 -2.66
C GLY A 126 -1.72 3.04 -3.34
N LEU A 127 -1.56 3.00 -4.65
CA LEU A 127 -1.38 1.77 -5.43
C LEU A 127 0.11 1.44 -5.58
N SER A 128 0.43 0.16 -5.69
CA SER A 128 1.80 -0.27 -6.00
C SER A 128 2.22 0.19 -7.41
N VAL A 129 3.53 0.21 -7.68
CA VAL A 129 4.09 0.69 -8.97
C VAL A 129 3.41 0.02 -10.17
N LEU A 130 3.29 -1.30 -10.20
CA LEU A 130 2.69 -2.00 -11.34
C LEU A 130 1.17 -1.76 -11.44
N THR A 131 0.49 -1.72 -10.29
CA THR A 131 -0.96 -1.48 -10.27
C THR A 131 -1.29 -0.06 -10.72
N SER A 132 -0.51 0.93 -10.26
CA SER A 132 -0.69 2.33 -10.65
C SER A 132 -0.35 2.57 -12.12
N TRP A 133 0.69 1.91 -12.63
CA TRP A 133 1.01 1.92 -14.05
C TRP A 133 -0.13 1.32 -14.90
N ALA A 134 -0.62 0.13 -14.54
CA ALA A 134 -1.74 -0.50 -15.23
C ALA A 134 -3.03 0.34 -15.17
N ALA A 135 -3.24 1.09 -14.10
CA ALA A 135 -4.37 2.01 -13.94
C ALA A 135 -4.15 3.40 -14.60
N GLY A 136 -3.01 3.62 -15.26
CA GLY A 136 -2.66 4.89 -15.90
C GLY A 136 -2.31 6.03 -14.94
N LYS A 137 -2.20 5.76 -13.64
CA LYS A 137 -1.87 6.77 -12.60
C LYS A 137 -0.38 7.03 -12.48
N PHE A 138 0.46 6.07 -12.84
CA PHE A 138 1.92 6.20 -12.87
C PHE A 138 2.39 5.98 -14.31
N SER A 139 2.42 7.04 -15.10
CA SER A 139 2.73 7.07 -16.53
C SER A 139 3.81 8.11 -16.81
N GLY A 140 4.39 8.09 -18.01
CA GLY A 140 5.36 9.13 -18.40
C GLY A 140 4.82 10.55 -18.26
N SER A 141 3.53 10.76 -18.57
CA SER A 141 2.89 12.08 -18.43
C SER A 141 2.74 12.50 -16.97
N THR A 142 2.22 11.61 -16.10
CA THR A 142 2.00 11.94 -14.69
C THR A 142 3.31 12.15 -13.95
N ILE A 143 4.35 11.34 -14.26
CA ILE A 143 5.69 11.51 -13.72
C ILE A 143 6.29 12.85 -14.18
N ALA A 144 6.22 13.14 -15.48
CA ALA A 144 6.77 14.37 -16.04
C ALA A 144 6.12 15.61 -15.41
N SER A 145 4.79 15.67 -15.34
CA SER A 145 4.09 16.79 -14.70
C SER A 145 4.49 16.96 -13.24
N PHE A 146 4.56 15.86 -12.49
CA PHE A 146 4.98 15.91 -11.08
C PHE A 146 6.42 16.42 -10.92
N ILE A 147 7.35 15.94 -11.76
CA ILE A 147 8.74 16.40 -11.74
C ILE A 147 8.84 17.87 -12.07
N GLN A 148 8.19 18.34 -13.12
CA GLN A 148 8.20 19.76 -13.53
C GLN A 148 7.61 20.69 -12.48
N GLU A 149 6.49 20.31 -11.88
CA GLU A 149 5.75 21.18 -10.96
C GLU A 149 6.33 21.17 -9.54
N GLN A 150 6.76 20.01 -9.05
CA GLN A 150 7.06 19.82 -7.64
C GLN A 150 8.57 19.64 -7.36
N VAL A 151 9.32 19.09 -8.31
CA VAL A 151 10.72 18.68 -8.10
C VAL A 151 11.68 19.66 -8.75
N GLU A 152 11.48 20.00 -9.99
CA GLU A 152 12.37 20.85 -10.79
C GLU A 152 12.68 22.22 -10.15
N PRO A 153 11.73 22.88 -9.47
CA PRO A 153 12.01 24.15 -8.77
C PRO A 153 12.92 24.00 -7.55
N LYS A 154 13.07 22.78 -7.02
CA LYS A 154 13.77 22.52 -5.75
C LYS A 154 15.08 21.76 -5.92
N VAL A 155 15.34 21.16 -7.09
CA VAL A 155 16.55 20.38 -7.36
C VAL A 155 17.24 20.87 -8.63
N LYS A 156 18.56 20.78 -8.65
CA LYS A 156 19.41 21.13 -9.81
C LYS A 156 19.82 19.91 -10.61
N CYS A 157 19.89 18.75 -9.97
CA CYS A 157 20.17 17.49 -10.66
C CYS A 157 19.09 17.19 -11.70
N ARG A 158 19.50 16.76 -12.89
CA ARG A 158 18.61 16.41 -14.02
C ARG A 158 18.73 14.93 -14.38
N LYS A 159 19.02 14.09 -13.39
CA LYS A 159 19.05 12.63 -13.52
C LYS A 159 17.94 12.02 -12.71
N LEU A 160 17.05 11.28 -13.40
CA LEU A 160 15.86 10.64 -12.79
C LEU A 160 15.98 9.12 -12.86
N VAL A 161 15.98 8.49 -11.71
CA VAL A 161 15.89 7.03 -11.60
C VAL A 161 14.43 6.62 -11.42
N ILE A 162 13.98 5.69 -12.25
CA ILE A 162 12.61 5.14 -12.20
C ILE A 162 12.64 3.66 -11.78
N PRO A 163 11.54 3.11 -11.24
CA PRO A 163 11.48 1.70 -10.88
C PRO A 163 11.69 0.81 -12.11
N GLY A 164 12.64 -0.14 -12.04
CA GLY A 164 13.01 -0.99 -13.17
C GLY A 164 11.85 -1.80 -13.77
N LYS A 165 10.81 -2.12 -12.96
CA LYS A 165 9.61 -2.82 -13.45
C LYS A 165 8.77 -2.01 -14.44
N VAL A 166 8.96 -0.70 -14.49
CA VAL A 166 8.30 0.22 -15.41
C VAL A 166 9.30 0.95 -16.31
N ALA A 167 10.47 0.36 -16.55
CA ALA A 167 11.50 0.92 -17.43
C ALA A 167 11.01 1.21 -18.86
N VAL A 168 9.93 0.58 -19.27
CA VAL A 168 9.22 0.88 -20.54
C VAL A 168 8.77 2.34 -20.65
N LEU A 169 8.59 3.03 -19.53
CA LEU A 169 8.19 4.45 -19.49
C LEU A 169 9.34 5.40 -19.83
N LYS A 170 10.60 4.93 -19.87
CA LYS A 170 11.78 5.77 -20.07
C LYS A 170 11.62 6.71 -21.27
N GLY A 171 11.34 6.17 -22.45
CA GLY A 171 11.22 6.98 -23.66
C GLY A 171 10.09 8.03 -23.63
N ASP A 172 8.95 7.69 -22.98
CA ASP A 172 7.84 8.62 -22.81
C ASP A 172 8.17 9.74 -21.83
N ILE A 173 8.94 9.44 -20.76
CA ILE A 173 9.43 10.41 -19.78
C ILE A 173 10.46 11.35 -20.44
N GLU A 174 11.45 10.80 -21.15
CA GLU A 174 12.48 11.60 -21.84
C GLU A 174 11.89 12.59 -22.85
N ALA A 175 10.85 12.14 -23.59
CA ALA A 175 10.14 13.00 -24.54
C ALA A 175 9.42 14.18 -23.87
N LYS A 176 9.01 14.03 -22.60
CA LYS A 176 8.22 15.03 -21.86
C LYS A 176 9.02 15.83 -20.85
N LEU A 177 10.23 15.39 -20.53
CA LEU A 177 11.18 16.05 -19.62
C LEU A 177 12.48 16.40 -20.38
N PRO A 178 12.45 17.39 -21.30
CA PRO A 178 13.65 17.76 -22.03
C PRO A 178 14.75 18.24 -21.06
N GLY A 179 15.97 17.71 -21.23
CA GLY A 179 17.12 18.01 -20.40
C GLY A 179 17.27 17.11 -19.15
N TRP A 180 16.39 16.14 -18.94
CA TRP A 180 16.56 15.08 -17.96
C TRP A 180 17.13 13.81 -18.59
N GLU A 181 17.99 13.12 -17.84
CA GLU A 181 18.58 11.82 -18.17
C GLU A 181 17.99 10.69 -17.33
#